data_ca8390f2aea3ec7bf311b56ab6c7b658
#
_entry.id   ca8390f2aea3ec7bf311b56ab6c7b658
#
_cell.length_a   1.000
_cell.length_b   1.000
_cell.length_c   1.000
_cell.angle_alpha   90.00
_cell.angle_beta   90.00
_cell.angle_gamma   90.00
#
_symmetry.space_group_name_H-M   'P 1'
#
loop_
_entity.id
_entity.type
_entity.pdbx_description
1 polymer ?
#
loop_
_entity_poly.entity_id
_entity_poly.type
_entity_poly.pdbx_seq_one_letter_code
_entity_poly.pdbx_strand_id
1 'polypeptide(L)'
;REGAGKDIGEETFSLADAVRGRSVQQALAASSARAAAKDPALAELVRKEQDLTKQVNAQLGTLNNVLALPAAERDEKGVQQIQASIGTLRGQRDKARQEIKQKFPTYADLVSPKPPSVAEIRATLADDEAMLSFYFGQNGSFVWAVPKSGPVAFAAVPAKIGDIESKIRKL
;
A
#
# COMPACT_ATOMS: atom_id res chain seq x y z
N ARG A 1 -21.43 -10.09 -27.86
CA ARG A 1 -20.00 -9.72 -27.60
C ARG A 1 -19.91 -9.51 -26.09
N GLU A 2 -19.67 -10.58 -25.35
CA GLU A 2 -19.37 -10.57 -23.94
C GLU A 2 -17.91 -10.09 -23.80
N GLY A 3 -17.74 -8.81 -23.48
CA GLY A 3 -16.51 -8.31 -22.90
C GLY A 3 -16.42 -8.84 -21.48
N ALA A 4 -15.36 -9.56 -21.14
CA ALA A 4 -15.05 -9.97 -19.79
C ALA A 4 -15.02 -8.72 -18.90
N GLY A 5 -16.13 -8.41 -18.24
CA GLY A 5 -16.22 -7.40 -17.22
C GLY A 5 -15.31 -7.84 -16.08
N LYS A 6 -14.19 -7.16 -15.86
CA LYS A 6 -13.43 -7.31 -14.62
C LYS A 6 -14.41 -7.21 -13.47
N ASP A 7 -14.38 -8.18 -12.56
CA ASP A 7 -15.20 -8.13 -11.35
C ASP A 7 -14.77 -6.89 -10.54
N ILE A 8 -15.57 -5.83 -10.59
CA ILE A 8 -15.31 -4.55 -9.93
C ILE A 8 -15.14 -4.77 -8.42
N GLY A 9 -15.86 -5.74 -7.85
CA GLY A 9 -15.72 -6.12 -6.45
C GLY A 9 -14.33 -6.64 -6.14
N GLU A 10 -13.78 -7.52 -6.99
CA GLU A 10 -12.43 -8.08 -6.82
C GLU A 10 -11.34 -7.03 -7.05
N GLU A 11 -11.48 -6.17 -8.06
CA GLU A 11 -10.52 -5.10 -8.34
C GLU A 11 -10.47 -4.08 -7.19
N THR A 12 -11.62 -3.61 -6.72
CA THR A 12 -11.71 -2.65 -5.62
C THR A 12 -11.28 -3.25 -4.28
N PHE A 13 -11.54 -4.53 -4.04
CA PHE A 13 -11.00 -5.26 -2.89
C PHE A 13 -9.47 -5.25 -2.88
N SER A 14 -8.86 -5.62 -3.99
CA SER A 14 -7.39 -5.66 -4.13
C SER A 14 -6.76 -4.28 -3.93
N LEU A 15 -7.38 -3.20 -4.43
CA LEU A 15 -6.93 -1.83 -4.22
C LEU A 15 -7.04 -1.41 -2.74
N ALA A 16 -8.15 -1.72 -2.08
CA ALA A 16 -8.35 -1.40 -0.66
C ALA A 16 -7.35 -2.13 0.23
N ASP A 17 -7.03 -3.38 -0.08
CA ASP A 17 -6.07 -4.17 0.67
C ASP A 17 -4.63 -3.65 0.49
N ALA A 18 -4.26 -3.22 -0.72
CA ALA A 18 -2.99 -2.55 -0.98
C ALA A 18 -2.82 -1.24 -0.19
N VAL A 19 -3.91 -0.49 0.05
CA VAL A 19 -3.88 0.72 0.88
C VAL A 19 -3.73 0.39 2.36
N ARG A 20 -4.43 -0.65 2.86
CA ARG A 20 -4.32 -1.13 4.25
C ARG A 20 -2.94 -1.69 4.58
N GLY A 21 -2.34 -2.42 3.65
CA GLY A 21 -1.01 -2.99 3.81
C GLY A 21 0.06 -1.96 4.21
N ARG A 22 -0.10 -0.70 3.82
CA ARG A 22 0.85 0.37 4.16
C ARG A 22 0.96 0.65 5.66
N SER A 23 -0.13 0.62 6.42
CA SER A 23 -0.11 0.87 7.87
C SER A 23 0.54 -0.27 8.64
N VAL A 24 0.28 -1.51 8.23
CA VAL A 24 0.93 -2.71 8.79
C VAL A 24 2.42 -2.74 8.43
N GLN A 25 2.77 -2.36 7.20
CA GLN A 25 4.16 -2.26 6.76
C GLN A 25 4.97 -1.24 7.57
N GLN A 26 4.39 -0.11 7.96
CA GLN A 26 5.06 0.87 8.83
C GLN A 26 5.33 0.31 10.23
N ALA A 27 4.40 -0.44 10.80
CA ALA A 27 4.58 -1.10 12.10
C ALA A 27 5.62 -2.23 12.03
N LEU A 28 5.63 -3.00 10.94
CA LEU A 28 6.59 -4.08 10.69
C LEU A 28 8.00 -3.55 10.36
N ALA A 29 8.12 -2.38 9.73
CA ALA A 29 9.42 -1.78 9.40
C ALA A 29 10.29 -1.55 10.65
N ALA A 30 9.69 -1.23 11.79
CA ALA A 30 10.41 -1.09 13.06
C ALA A 30 10.92 -2.42 13.64
N SER A 31 10.21 -3.54 13.39
CA SER A 31 10.64 -4.88 13.83
C SER A 31 11.59 -5.52 12.83
N SER A 32 11.45 -5.22 11.55
CA SER A 32 12.30 -5.73 10.48
C SER A 32 13.72 -5.18 10.52
N ALA A 33 13.92 -3.95 11.01
CA ALA A 33 15.24 -3.41 11.26
C ALA A 33 16.04 -4.27 12.26
N ARG A 34 15.37 -4.89 13.24
CA ARG A 34 15.98 -5.83 14.19
C ARG A 34 16.34 -7.18 13.57
N ALA A 35 15.56 -7.67 12.63
CA ALA A 35 15.87 -8.90 11.89
C ALA A 35 17.02 -8.68 10.90
N ALA A 36 17.07 -7.54 10.24
CA ALA A 36 18.14 -7.14 9.33
C ALA A 36 19.49 -6.94 10.06
N ALA A 37 19.48 -6.56 11.34
CA ALA A 37 20.69 -6.33 12.12
C ALA A 37 21.57 -7.59 12.33
N LYS A 38 21.04 -8.79 12.07
CA LYS A 38 21.80 -10.05 12.19
C LYS A 38 22.63 -10.38 10.94
N ASP A 39 22.31 -9.76 9.78
CA ASP A 39 23.06 -9.95 8.53
C ASP A 39 23.50 -8.57 8.01
N PRO A 40 24.82 -8.28 8.00
CA PRO A 40 25.34 -6.99 7.58
C PRO A 40 24.98 -6.62 6.13
N ALA A 41 24.94 -7.59 5.21
CA ALA A 41 24.60 -7.33 3.81
C ALA A 41 23.12 -6.96 3.65
N LEU A 42 22.24 -7.64 4.39
CA LEU A 42 20.82 -7.27 4.45
C LEU A 42 20.63 -5.91 5.09
N ALA A 43 21.33 -5.63 6.19
CA ALA A 43 21.23 -4.34 6.90
C ALA A 43 21.63 -3.16 6.00
N GLU A 44 22.66 -3.33 5.16
CA GLU A 44 23.08 -2.31 4.19
C GLU A 44 22.02 -2.05 3.12
N LEU A 45 21.47 -3.11 2.52
CA LEU A 45 20.43 -2.99 1.50
C LEU A 45 19.14 -2.36 2.05
N VAL A 46 18.74 -2.75 3.26
CA VAL A 46 17.56 -2.18 3.93
C VAL A 46 17.76 -0.71 4.23
N ARG A 47 18.94 -0.32 4.72
CA ARG A 47 19.28 1.09 4.96
C ARG A 47 19.24 1.90 3.67
N LYS A 48 19.84 1.39 2.59
CA LYS A 48 19.80 2.01 1.26
C LYS A 48 18.37 2.21 0.75
N GLU A 49 17.50 1.20 0.89
CA GLU A 49 16.10 1.29 0.48
C GLU A 49 15.34 2.35 1.29
N GLN A 50 15.54 2.37 2.61
CA GLN A 50 14.91 3.35 3.51
C GLN A 50 15.37 4.78 3.22
N ASP A 51 16.64 5.01 2.96
CA ASP A 51 17.18 6.32 2.63
C ASP A 51 16.65 6.83 1.28
N LEU A 52 16.56 5.97 0.28
CA LEU A 52 15.93 6.30 -1.00
C LEU A 52 14.43 6.60 -0.83
N THR A 53 13.74 5.88 0.04
CA THR A 53 12.32 6.16 0.36
C THR A 53 12.16 7.52 1.02
N LYS A 54 13.03 7.90 1.97
CA LYS A 54 13.04 9.24 2.59
C LYS A 54 13.30 10.33 1.56
N GLN A 55 14.26 10.14 0.66
CA GLN A 55 14.58 11.09 -0.41
C GLN A 55 13.40 11.28 -1.37
N VAL A 56 12.73 10.20 -1.79
CA VAL A 56 11.51 10.27 -2.62
C VAL A 56 10.44 11.10 -1.91
N ASN A 57 10.19 10.84 -0.62
CA ASN A 57 9.17 11.56 0.14
C ASN A 57 9.52 13.05 0.31
N ALA A 58 10.78 13.39 0.52
CA ALA A 58 11.24 14.77 0.58
C ALA A 58 11.01 15.49 -0.75
N GLN A 59 11.37 14.88 -1.88
CA GLN A 59 11.16 15.46 -3.21
C GLN A 59 9.65 15.58 -3.55
N LEU A 60 8.83 14.64 -3.13
CA LEU A 60 7.37 14.75 -3.26
C LEU A 60 6.80 15.91 -2.44
N GLY A 61 7.31 16.12 -1.23
CA GLY A 61 6.97 17.29 -0.41
C GLY A 61 7.32 18.59 -1.10
N THR A 62 8.54 18.70 -1.66
CA THR A 62 8.96 19.86 -2.44
C THR A 62 8.08 20.09 -3.67
N LEU A 63 7.79 19.01 -4.43
CA LEU A 63 6.91 19.09 -5.58
C LEU A 63 5.51 19.59 -5.21
N ASN A 64 4.93 19.08 -4.13
CA ASN A 64 3.61 19.51 -3.66
C ASN A 64 3.61 20.99 -3.27
N ASN A 65 4.66 21.48 -2.61
CA ASN A 65 4.78 22.90 -2.25
C ASN A 65 4.86 23.79 -3.50
N VAL A 66 5.65 23.40 -4.51
CA VAL A 66 5.75 24.16 -5.77
C VAL A 66 4.42 24.14 -6.54
N LEU A 67 3.74 23.00 -6.60
CA LEU A 67 2.44 22.86 -7.27
C LEU A 67 1.31 23.61 -6.55
N ALA A 68 1.44 23.91 -5.27
CA ALA A 68 0.49 24.73 -4.53
C ALA A 68 0.56 26.24 -4.89
N LEU A 69 1.63 26.69 -5.53
CA LEU A 69 1.75 28.08 -6.01
C LEU A 69 0.81 28.34 -7.18
N PRO A 70 0.38 29.59 -7.40
CA PRO A 70 -0.32 30.02 -8.61
C PRO A 70 0.48 29.65 -9.87
N ALA A 71 -0.19 29.27 -10.94
CA ALA A 71 0.47 28.80 -12.17
C ALA A 71 1.50 29.81 -12.74
N ALA A 72 1.22 31.13 -12.61
CA ALA A 72 2.11 32.20 -13.05
C ALA A 72 3.41 32.32 -12.24
N GLU A 73 3.44 31.75 -11.04
CA GLU A 73 4.60 31.80 -10.11
C GLU A 73 5.40 30.49 -10.11
N ARG A 74 4.96 29.48 -10.88
CA ARG A 74 5.61 28.18 -10.94
C ARG A 74 6.81 28.20 -11.87
N ASP A 75 7.93 27.68 -11.42
CA ASP A 75 9.04 27.33 -12.29
C ASP A 75 8.79 25.93 -12.90
N GLU A 76 8.25 25.92 -14.12
CA GLU A 76 7.95 24.68 -14.86
C GLU A 76 9.22 23.83 -15.10
N LYS A 77 10.38 24.44 -15.32
CA LYS A 77 11.65 23.70 -15.45
C LYS A 77 12.05 23.04 -14.13
N GLY A 78 11.91 23.76 -13.03
CA GLY A 78 12.13 23.21 -11.69
C GLY A 78 11.17 22.06 -11.38
N VAL A 79 9.89 22.15 -11.74
CA VAL A 79 8.91 21.05 -11.61
C VAL A 79 9.37 19.81 -12.39
N GLN A 80 9.77 19.97 -13.65
CA GLN A 80 10.25 18.86 -14.48
C GLN A 80 11.52 18.22 -13.89
N GLN A 81 12.45 19.01 -13.36
CA GLN A 81 13.66 18.51 -12.70
C GLN A 81 13.34 17.71 -11.44
N ILE A 82 12.42 18.19 -10.60
CA ILE A 82 11.97 17.47 -9.41
C ILE A 82 11.30 16.16 -9.80
N GLN A 83 10.43 16.16 -10.80
CA GLN A 83 9.78 14.94 -11.30
C GLN A 83 10.78 13.91 -11.85
N ALA A 84 11.78 14.36 -12.63
CA ALA A 84 12.85 13.51 -13.13
C ALA A 84 13.68 12.90 -11.99
N SER A 85 14.02 13.72 -10.97
CA SER A 85 14.72 13.27 -9.76
C SER A 85 13.92 12.20 -9.01
N ILE A 86 12.61 12.41 -8.81
CA ILE A 86 11.71 11.42 -8.21
C ILE A 86 11.72 10.12 -9.01
N GLY A 87 11.66 10.19 -10.34
CA GLY A 87 11.73 9.01 -11.22
C GLY A 87 13.03 8.22 -11.02
N THR A 88 14.16 8.90 -10.99
CA THR A 88 15.48 8.30 -10.76
C THR A 88 15.57 7.63 -9.38
N LEU A 89 15.17 8.33 -8.32
CA LEU A 89 15.18 7.81 -6.95
C LEU A 89 14.26 6.60 -6.77
N ARG A 90 13.08 6.62 -7.40
CA ARG A 90 12.17 5.45 -7.42
C ARG A 90 12.81 4.26 -8.12
N GLY A 91 13.44 4.46 -9.27
CA GLY A 91 14.14 3.39 -9.98
C GLY A 91 15.28 2.77 -9.16
N GLN A 92 16.04 3.59 -8.43
CA GLN A 92 17.10 3.10 -7.53
C GLN A 92 16.52 2.33 -6.33
N ARG A 93 15.43 2.84 -5.72
CA ARG A 93 14.74 2.16 -4.62
C ARG A 93 14.18 0.80 -5.08
N ASP A 94 13.56 0.74 -6.24
CA ASP A 94 12.95 -0.47 -6.77
C ASP A 94 14.03 -1.53 -7.09
N LYS A 95 15.21 -1.10 -7.57
CA LYS A 95 16.38 -2.00 -7.71
C LYS A 95 16.84 -2.55 -6.36
N ALA A 96 16.94 -1.70 -5.32
CA ALA A 96 17.31 -2.17 -3.98
C ALA A 96 16.28 -3.18 -3.43
N ARG A 97 14.98 -2.95 -3.63
CA ARG A 97 13.92 -3.90 -3.27
C ARG A 97 14.02 -5.23 -4.01
N GLN A 98 14.31 -5.19 -5.30
CA GLN A 98 14.53 -6.40 -6.09
C GLN A 98 15.73 -7.19 -5.58
N GLU A 99 16.82 -6.51 -5.26
CA GLU A 99 18.02 -7.15 -4.71
C GLU A 99 17.75 -7.79 -3.35
N ILE A 100 17.02 -7.11 -2.45
CA ILE A 100 16.55 -7.69 -1.18
C ILE A 100 15.70 -8.93 -1.44
N LYS A 101 14.74 -8.86 -2.37
CA LYS A 101 13.86 -9.99 -2.69
C LYS A 101 14.63 -11.20 -3.23
N GLN A 102 15.65 -10.97 -4.05
CA GLN A 102 16.46 -12.04 -4.64
C GLN A 102 17.41 -12.68 -3.64
N LYS A 103 18.10 -11.87 -2.82
CA LYS A 103 19.12 -12.37 -1.87
C LYS A 103 18.52 -12.80 -0.54
N PHE A 104 17.42 -12.20 -0.12
CA PHE A 104 16.79 -12.38 1.20
C PHE A 104 15.25 -12.54 1.08
N PRO A 105 14.77 -13.59 0.38
CA PRO A 105 13.35 -13.78 0.11
C PRO A 105 12.51 -13.84 1.39
N THR A 106 12.95 -14.57 2.41
CA THR A 106 12.24 -14.67 3.70
C THR A 106 12.04 -13.30 4.37
N TYR A 107 13.06 -12.43 4.29
CA TYR A 107 12.94 -11.07 4.81
C TYR A 107 11.98 -10.23 3.95
N ALA A 108 12.06 -10.34 2.62
CA ALA A 108 11.17 -9.62 1.72
C ALA A 108 9.70 -9.98 1.94
N ASP A 109 9.39 -11.25 2.14
CA ASP A 109 8.03 -11.74 2.44
C ASP A 109 7.54 -11.23 3.81
N LEU A 110 8.43 -11.10 4.79
CA LEU A 110 8.09 -10.57 6.11
C LEU A 110 7.73 -9.07 6.08
N VAL A 111 8.49 -8.26 5.32
CA VAL A 111 8.34 -6.78 5.32
C VAL A 111 7.40 -6.25 4.24
N SER A 112 7.11 -7.05 3.24
CA SER A 112 6.20 -6.73 2.14
C SER A 112 5.37 -7.96 1.79
N PRO A 113 4.53 -8.44 2.73
CA PRO A 113 3.66 -9.56 2.45
C PRO A 113 2.78 -9.18 1.25
N LYS A 114 2.73 -10.07 0.27
CA LYS A 114 1.83 -9.90 -0.87
C LYS A 114 0.39 -10.04 -0.35
N PRO A 115 -0.49 -9.08 -0.62
CA PRO A 115 -1.89 -9.22 -0.27
C PRO A 115 -2.44 -10.53 -0.88
N PRO A 116 -3.21 -11.33 -0.12
CA PRO A 116 -3.78 -12.54 -0.66
C PRO A 116 -4.75 -12.21 -1.80
N SER A 117 -4.66 -12.96 -2.87
CA SER A 117 -5.65 -12.89 -3.94
C SER A 117 -7.00 -13.43 -3.47
N VAL A 118 -8.08 -13.04 -4.13
CA VAL A 118 -9.42 -13.58 -3.85
C VAL A 118 -9.43 -15.11 -3.97
N ALA A 119 -8.67 -15.68 -4.91
CA ALA A 119 -8.57 -17.14 -5.06
C ALA A 119 -7.90 -17.82 -3.85
N GLU A 120 -6.82 -17.22 -3.32
CA GLU A 120 -6.15 -17.71 -2.11
C GLU A 120 -7.06 -17.61 -0.88
N ILE A 121 -7.81 -16.52 -0.73
CA ILE A 121 -8.81 -16.36 0.34
C ILE A 121 -9.88 -17.45 0.24
N ARG A 122 -10.46 -17.65 -0.94
CA ARG A 122 -11.47 -18.68 -1.19
C ARG A 122 -10.96 -20.08 -0.86
N ALA A 123 -9.68 -20.36 -1.12
CA ALA A 123 -9.11 -21.68 -0.80
C ALA A 123 -9.14 -22.00 0.70
N THR A 124 -9.16 -20.97 1.57
CA THR A 124 -9.19 -21.15 3.03
C THR A 124 -10.61 -21.20 3.63
N LEU A 125 -11.64 -20.76 2.89
CA LEU A 125 -13.02 -20.73 3.37
C LEU A 125 -13.69 -22.11 3.26
N ALA A 126 -14.57 -22.44 4.20
CA ALA A 126 -15.54 -23.55 4.06
C ALA A 126 -16.68 -23.15 3.10
N ASP A 127 -17.51 -24.12 2.70
CA ASP A 127 -18.52 -23.89 1.67
C ASP A 127 -19.64 -22.91 2.10
N ASP A 128 -19.88 -22.81 3.40
CA ASP A 128 -20.85 -21.89 4.04
C ASP A 128 -20.22 -20.63 4.62
N GLU A 129 -18.94 -20.39 4.35
CA GLU A 129 -18.21 -19.23 4.89
C GLU A 129 -18.02 -18.12 3.84
N ALA A 130 -17.93 -16.90 4.34
CA ALA A 130 -17.53 -15.71 3.59
C ALA A 130 -16.61 -14.84 4.44
N MET A 131 -15.57 -14.27 3.81
CA MET A 131 -14.75 -13.26 4.45
C MET A 131 -15.37 -11.87 4.26
N LEU A 132 -15.56 -11.14 5.37
CA LEU A 132 -15.94 -9.74 5.33
C LEU A 132 -14.71 -8.86 5.55
N SER A 133 -14.54 -7.86 4.70
CA SER A 133 -13.43 -6.94 4.74
C SER A 133 -13.95 -5.50 4.74
N PHE A 134 -13.48 -4.67 5.69
CA PHE A 134 -13.94 -3.30 5.87
C PHE A 134 -12.80 -2.32 5.60
N TYR A 135 -13.12 -1.21 4.96
CA TYR A 135 -12.26 -0.05 4.85
C TYR A 135 -12.98 1.16 5.43
N PHE A 136 -12.39 1.80 6.43
CA PHE A 136 -12.91 3.02 7.04
C PHE A 136 -12.05 4.21 6.64
N GLY A 137 -12.64 5.11 5.85
CA GLY A 137 -11.99 6.32 5.36
C GLY A 137 -12.59 7.59 5.93
N GLN A 138 -11.89 8.72 5.73
CA GLN A 138 -12.37 10.02 6.17
C GLN A 138 -13.61 10.50 5.38
N ASN A 139 -13.68 10.16 4.10
CA ASN A 139 -14.73 10.61 3.20
C ASN A 139 -15.81 9.55 2.93
N GLY A 140 -15.59 8.30 3.32
CA GLY A 140 -16.51 7.19 3.12
C GLY A 140 -15.86 5.86 3.52
N SER A 141 -16.68 4.90 3.83
CA SER A 141 -16.27 3.55 4.20
C SER A 141 -16.87 2.54 3.25
N PHE A 142 -16.25 1.39 3.14
CA PHE A 142 -16.65 0.33 2.23
C PHE A 142 -16.55 -1.03 2.91
N VAL A 143 -17.39 -1.96 2.49
CA VAL A 143 -17.34 -3.37 2.90
C VAL A 143 -17.33 -4.25 1.67
N TRP A 144 -16.50 -5.28 1.71
CA TRP A 144 -16.48 -6.36 0.72
C TRP A 144 -16.85 -7.67 1.41
N ALA A 145 -17.63 -8.47 0.71
CA ALA A 145 -17.92 -9.85 1.07
C ALA A 145 -17.32 -10.77 0.00
N VAL A 146 -16.38 -11.59 0.39
CA VAL A 146 -15.73 -12.60 -0.46
C VAL A 146 -16.28 -13.95 -0.06
N PRO A 147 -17.27 -14.51 -0.78
CA PRO A 147 -17.80 -15.84 -0.53
C PRO A 147 -16.85 -16.91 -1.04
N LYS A 148 -17.01 -18.16 -0.58
CA LYS A 148 -16.31 -19.32 -1.10
C LYS A 148 -16.45 -19.45 -2.62
N SER A 149 -17.64 -19.16 -3.16
CA SER A 149 -17.96 -19.19 -4.59
C SER A 149 -18.85 -18.03 -4.99
N GLY A 150 -18.85 -17.66 -6.28
CA GLY A 150 -19.64 -16.54 -6.79
C GLY A 150 -18.87 -15.21 -6.80
N PRO A 151 -19.52 -14.09 -7.16
CA PRO A 151 -18.88 -12.78 -7.28
C PRO A 151 -18.53 -12.20 -5.91
N VAL A 152 -17.50 -11.35 -5.87
CA VAL A 152 -17.21 -10.50 -4.71
C VAL A 152 -18.24 -9.38 -4.66
N ALA A 153 -19.02 -9.33 -3.60
CA ALA A 153 -19.98 -8.25 -3.36
C ALA A 153 -19.28 -7.08 -2.65
N PHE A 154 -19.67 -5.86 -2.97
CA PHE A 154 -19.17 -4.69 -2.28
C PHE A 154 -20.27 -3.64 -2.09
N ALA A 155 -20.18 -2.88 -0.98
CA ALA A 155 -21.12 -1.79 -0.69
C ALA A 155 -20.42 -0.63 0.01
N ALA A 156 -20.92 0.59 -0.23
CA ALA A 156 -20.55 1.76 0.55
C ALA A 156 -21.28 1.71 1.90
N VAL A 157 -20.55 2.02 2.97
CA VAL A 157 -21.07 2.10 4.33
C VAL A 157 -21.17 3.59 4.73
N PRO A 158 -22.33 4.10 5.16
CA PRO A 158 -22.51 5.50 5.54
C PRO A 158 -21.93 5.79 6.93
N ALA A 159 -20.67 5.44 7.14
CA ALA A 159 -19.93 5.69 8.37
C ALA A 159 -18.54 6.22 8.01
N LYS A 160 -18.10 7.26 8.70
CA LYS A 160 -16.73 7.80 8.58
C LYS A 160 -15.88 7.26 9.73
N ILE A 161 -14.57 7.21 9.53
CA ILE A 161 -13.64 6.72 10.56
C ILE A 161 -13.80 7.47 11.89
N GLY A 162 -13.99 8.80 11.85
CA GLY A 162 -14.18 9.62 13.06
C GLY A 162 -15.45 9.28 13.85
N ASP A 163 -16.53 8.86 13.16
CA ASP A 163 -17.77 8.43 13.83
C ASP A 163 -17.55 7.11 14.56
N ILE A 164 -16.78 6.20 13.97
CA ILE A 164 -16.45 4.90 14.55
C ILE A 164 -15.52 5.07 15.75
N GLU A 165 -14.46 5.87 15.62
CA GLU A 165 -13.55 6.19 16.73
C GLU A 165 -14.28 6.82 17.92
N SER A 166 -15.23 7.74 17.63
CA SER A 166 -16.05 8.37 18.66
C SER A 166 -16.93 7.36 19.41
N LYS A 167 -17.46 6.35 18.73
CA LYS A 167 -18.26 5.28 19.35
C LYS A 167 -17.39 4.34 20.18
N ILE A 168 -16.21 3.97 19.68
CA ILE A 168 -15.27 3.09 20.44
C ILE A 168 -14.82 3.75 21.73
N ARG A 169 -14.54 5.07 21.71
CA ARG A 169 -14.14 5.80 22.94
C ARG A 169 -15.22 5.89 24.01
N LYS A 170 -16.45 5.58 23.68
CA LYS A 170 -17.59 5.59 24.62
C LYS A 170 -17.88 4.20 25.23
N LEU A 171 -17.17 3.16 24.78
CA LEU A 171 -17.20 1.82 25.34
C LEU A 171 -16.21 1.68 26.49
#